data_1d0f42e8bdde7102d054c301418d0289
#
_entry.id   1d0f42e8bdde7102d054c301418d0289
#
_cell.length_a   1.000
_cell.length_b   1.000
_cell.length_c   1.000
_cell.angle_alpha   90.00
_cell.angle_beta   90.00
_cell.angle_gamma   90.00
#
_symmetry.space_group_name_H-M   'P 1'
#
loop_
_entity.id
_entity.type
_entity.pdbx_description
1 polymer ?
#
loop_
_entity_poly.entity_id
_entity_poly.type
_entity_poly.pdbx_seq_one_letter_code
_entity_poly.pdbx_strand_id
1 'polypeptide(L)'
;MSITLLIIITTALISINAFKNRSLYHKLDFSPYQVIHRKEWHRLLSHVLLHGDGMHLFVNMFVLFSFGSSVENAFPDIFGKMGIFYYLLLYIGGAVFASLPSLKKHGNNPSYSAIGASGAVAAV
;
A
#
# COMPACT_ATOMS: atom_id res chain seq x y z
N MET A 1 14.21 -12.05 -9.58
CA MET A 1 13.11 -11.10 -9.77
C MET A 1 13.25 -9.97 -8.76
N SER A 2 13.00 -8.75 -9.17
CA SER A 2 13.13 -7.63 -8.26
C SER A 2 11.96 -7.57 -7.26
N ILE A 3 12.24 -7.00 -6.09
CA ILE A 3 11.21 -6.79 -5.07
C ILE A 3 10.13 -5.83 -5.58
N THR A 4 10.54 -4.78 -6.29
CA THR A 4 9.60 -3.83 -6.89
C THR A 4 8.63 -4.54 -7.83
N LEU A 5 9.12 -5.42 -8.69
CA LEU A 5 8.25 -6.20 -9.59
C LEU A 5 7.31 -7.12 -8.82
N LEU A 6 7.78 -7.74 -7.75
CA LEU A 6 6.93 -8.59 -6.91
C LEU A 6 5.79 -7.77 -6.28
N ILE A 7 6.09 -6.60 -5.78
CA ILE A 7 5.08 -5.70 -5.21
C ILE A 7 4.07 -5.30 -6.29
N ILE A 8 4.55 -4.92 -7.48
CA ILE A 8 3.69 -4.50 -8.59
C ILE A 8 2.76 -5.63 -9.02
N ILE A 9 3.32 -6.82 -9.25
CA ILE A 9 2.53 -7.96 -9.72
C ILE A 9 1.46 -8.33 -8.69
N THR A 10 1.85 -8.45 -7.42
CA THR A 10 0.92 -8.80 -6.33
C THR A 10 -0.19 -7.74 -6.21
N THR A 11 0.18 -6.47 -6.21
CA THR A 11 -0.77 -5.38 -6.10
C THR A 11 -1.73 -5.34 -7.28
N ALA A 12 -1.21 -5.51 -8.50
CA ALA A 12 -2.04 -5.49 -9.70
C ALA A 12 -3.04 -6.64 -9.70
N LEU A 13 -2.61 -7.85 -9.35
CA LEU A 13 -3.50 -9.02 -9.31
C LEU A 13 -4.62 -8.83 -8.29
N ILE A 14 -4.30 -8.37 -7.10
CA ILE A 14 -5.29 -8.17 -6.04
C ILE A 14 -6.23 -7.02 -6.39
N SER A 15 -5.72 -5.92 -6.93
CA SER A 15 -6.54 -4.79 -7.34
C SER A 15 -7.54 -5.18 -8.43
N ILE A 16 -7.09 -5.92 -9.44
CA ILE A 16 -7.96 -6.37 -10.53
C ILE A 16 -9.05 -7.30 -10.00
N ASN A 17 -8.69 -8.23 -9.11
CA ASN A 17 -9.68 -9.10 -8.49
C ASN A 17 -10.70 -8.31 -7.66
N ALA A 18 -10.24 -7.30 -6.93
CA ALA A 18 -11.11 -6.47 -6.10
C ALA A 18 -12.08 -5.61 -6.92
N PHE A 19 -11.71 -5.22 -8.16
CA PHE A 19 -12.63 -4.53 -9.05
C PHE A 19 -13.89 -5.34 -9.35
N LYS A 20 -13.74 -6.67 -9.37
CA LYS A 20 -14.84 -7.61 -9.70
C LYS A 20 -15.47 -8.21 -8.46
N ASN A 21 -14.83 -8.13 -7.30
CA ASN A 21 -15.27 -8.79 -6.08
C ASN A 21 -15.36 -7.77 -4.94
N ARG A 22 -16.58 -7.27 -4.70
CA ARG A 22 -16.81 -6.25 -3.67
C ARG A 22 -16.56 -6.79 -2.25
N SER A 23 -16.77 -8.07 -2.03
CA SER A 23 -16.46 -8.69 -0.74
C SER A 23 -14.96 -8.61 -0.43
N LEU A 24 -14.12 -8.93 -1.42
CA LEU A 24 -12.68 -8.80 -1.27
C LEU A 24 -12.27 -7.34 -1.04
N TYR A 25 -12.85 -6.42 -1.81
CA TYR A 25 -12.59 -4.98 -1.66
C TYR A 25 -12.84 -4.52 -0.23
N HIS A 26 -14.01 -4.89 0.33
CA HIS A 26 -14.40 -4.44 1.66
C HIS A 26 -13.63 -5.12 2.80
N LYS A 27 -12.99 -6.26 2.53
CA LYS A 27 -12.11 -6.91 3.51
C LYS A 27 -10.78 -6.21 3.64
N LEU A 28 -10.34 -5.52 2.59
CA LEU A 28 -8.99 -4.97 2.49
C LEU A 28 -8.94 -3.46 2.58
N ASP A 29 -10.07 -2.75 2.36
CA ASP A 29 -10.07 -1.29 2.39
C ASP A 29 -9.68 -0.76 3.78
N PHE A 30 -9.21 0.49 3.81
CA PHE A 30 -8.85 1.13 5.06
C PHE A 30 -10.09 1.74 5.69
N SER A 31 -10.57 1.09 6.75
CA SER A 31 -11.64 1.60 7.59
C SER A 31 -11.07 1.90 8.97
N PRO A 32 -10.83 3.16 9.33
CA PRO A 32 -10.32 3.50 10.66
C PRO A 32 -11.19 2.96 11.79
N TYR A 33 -12.50 2.97 11.62
CA TYR A 33 -13.42 2.43 12.61
C TYR A 33 -13.16 0.94 12.88
N GLN A 34 -13.01 0.15 11.82
CA GLN A 34 -12.76 -1.29 11.97
C GLN A 34 -11.38 -1.56 12.59
N VAL A 35 -10.39 -0.74 12.28
CA VAL A 35 -9.05 -0.87 12.87
C VAL A 35 -9.13 -0.67 14.38
N ILE A 36 -9.77 0.41 14.81
CA ILE A 36 -9.80 0.80 16.23
C ILE A 36 -10.77 -0.08 17.03
N HIS A 37 -12.00 -0.24 16.55
CA HIS A 37 -13.08 -0.87 17.32
C HIS A 37 -13.12 -2.38 17.17
N ARG A 38 -12.66 -2.94 16.05
CA ARG A 38 -12.63 -4.38 15.81
C ARG A 38 -11.22 -4.96 15.73
N LYS A 39 -10.21 -4.12 15.96
CA LYS A 39 -8.79 -4.52 15.96
C LYS A 39 -8.37 -5.21 14.66
N GLU A 40 -8.90 -4.75 13.53
CA GLU A 40 -8.54 -5.28 12.21
C GLU A 40 -7.31 -4.56 11.67
N TRP A 41 -6.17 -4.82 12.32
CA TRP A 41 -4.91 -4.12 12.06
C TRP A 41 -4.37 -4.35 10.65
N HIS A 42 -4.76 -5.45 9.99
CA HIS A 42 -4.32 -5.74 8.63
C HIS A 42 -4.67 -4.62 7.65
N ARG A 43 -5.72 -3.84 7.93
CA ARG A 43 -6.18 -2.76 7.07
C ARG A 43 -5.19 -1.61 6.99
N LEU A 44 -4.26 -1.50 7.94
CA LEU A 44 -3.18 -0.50 7.87
C LEU A 44 -2.25 -0.76 6.68
N LEU A 45 -2.16 -1.99 6.21
CA LEU A 45 -1.32 -2.38 5.08
C LEU A 45 -2.13 -2.79 3.86
N SER A 46 -3.22 -3.54 4.04
CA SER A 46 -3.94 -4.13 2.93
C SER A 46 -4.58 -3.10 1.99
N HIS A 47 -4.87 -1.90 2.48
CA HIS A 47 -5.49 -0.86 1.65
C HIS A 47 -4.59 -0.44 0.47
N VAL A 48 -3.27 -0.61 0.58
CA VAL A 48 -2.36 -0.25 -0.51
C VAL A 48 -2.47 -1.21 -1.70
N LEU A 49 -3.08 -2.37 -1.51
CA LEU A 49 -3.30 -3.35 -2.57
C LEU A 49 -4.53 -3.00 -3.43
N LEU A 50 -5.30 -1.98 -3.04
CA LEU A 50 -6.54 -1.61 -3.71
C LEU A 50 -6.38 -0.28 -4.44
N HIS A 51 -7.13 -0.11 -5.53
CA HIS A 51 -7.18 1.12 -6.31
C HIS A 51 -8.63 1.38 -6.72
N GLY A 52 -8.97 2.68 -6.90
CA GLY A 52 -10.32 3.09 -7.25
C GLY A 52 -10.71 2.69 -8.67
N ASP A 53 -9.76 2.71 -9.59
CA ASP A 53 -9.97 2.36 -10.99
C ASP A 53 -8.66 1.94 -11.65
N GLY A 54 -8.75 1.50 -12.91
CA GLY A 54 -7.58 1.02 -13.65
C GLY A 54 -6.55 2.10 -13.93
N MET A 55 -6.95 3.35 -14.09
CA MET A 55 -6.02 4.45 -14.33
C MET A 55 -5.19 4.74 -13.07
N HIS A 56 -5.81 4.78 -11.90
CA HIS A 56 -5.08 4.93 -10.63
C HIS A 56 -4.07 3.79 -10.43
N LEU A 57 -4.49 2.57 -10.71
CA LEU A 57 -3.61 1.41 -10.63
C LEU A 57 -2.42 1.57 -11.57
N PHE A 58 -2.67 1.92 -12.83
CA PHE A 58 -1.63 2.07 -13.83
C PHE A 58 -0.62 3.15 -13.43
N VAL A 59 -1.11 4.34 -13.05
CA VAL A 59 -0.22 5.46 -12.69
C VAL A 59 0.61 5.13 -11.46
N ASN A 60 0.00 4.56 -10.41
CA ASN A 60 0.74 4.19 -9.21
C ASN A 60 1.79 3.13 -9.49
N MET A 61 1.47 2.13 -10.29
CA MET A 61 2.43 1.08 -10.62
C MET A 61 3.55 1.59 -11.53
N PHE A 62 3.24 2.51 -12.44
CA PHE A 62 4.26 3.15 -13.28
C PHE A 62 5.25 3.95 -12.43
N VAL A 63 4.75 4.76 -11.49
CA VAL A 63 5.60 5.55 -10.59
C VAL A 63 6.42 4.61 -9.70
N LEU A 64 5.82 3.58 -9.16
CA LEU A 64 6.51 2.60 -8.33
C LEU A 64 7.61 1.88 -9.12
N PHE A 65 7.32 1.49 -10.36
CA PHE A 65 8.32 0.85 -11.22
C PHE A 65 9.52 1.78 -11.46
N SER A 66 9.24 3.05 -11.79
CA SER A 66 10.28 4.02 -12.15
C SER A 66 11.17 4.36 -10.94
N PHE A 67 10.55 4.78 -9.84
CA PHE A 67 11.30 5.24 -8.66
C PHE A 67 11.65 4.10 -7.72
N GLY A 68 10.78 3.12 -7.59
CA GLY A 68 11.02 1.96 -6.73
C GLY A 68 12.20 1.14 -7.20
N SER A 69 12.33 0.92 -8.51
CA SER A 69 13.47 0.19 -9.05
C SER A 69 14.78 0.93 -8.79
N SER A 70 14.77 2.26 -8.90
CA SER A 70 15.95 3.07 -8.59
C SER A 70 16.34 2.97 -7.12
N VAL A 71 15.37 3.02 -6.21
CA VAL A 71 15.61 2.90 -4.78
C VAL A 71 16.08 1.49 -4.44
N GLU A 72 15.47 0.47 -5.03
CA GLU A 72 15.85 -0.92 -4.81
C GLU A 72 17.30 -1.17 -5.20
N ASN A 73 17.76 -0.57 -6.29
CA ASN A 73 19.14 -0.70 -6.75
C ASN A 73 20.11 0.12 -5.93
N ALA A 74 19.68 1.30 -5.45
CA ALA A 74 20.53 2.19 -4.67
C ALA A 74 20.74 1.73 -3.22
N PHE A 75 19.72 1.15 -2.60
CA PHE A 75 19.77 0.79 -1.19
C PHE A 75 20.85 -0.26 -0.87
N PRO A 76 21.04 -1.31 -1.67
CA PRO A 76 22.16 -2.24 -1.42
C PRO A 76 23.53 -1.57 -1.54
N ASP A 77 23.69 -0.58 -2.40
CA ASP A 77 24.94 0.15 -2.53
C ASP A 77 25.23 1.02 -1.29
N ILE A 78 24.18 1.53 -0.66
CA ILE A 78 24.31 2.40 0.53
C ILE A 78 24.35 1.57 1.80
N PHE A 79 23.48 0.56 1.93
CA PHE A 79 23.25 -0.18 3.18
C PHE A 79 23.75 -1.65 3.10
N GLY A 80 24.33 -2.08 2.00
CA GLY A 80 24.82 -3.44 1.83
C GLY A 80 23.72 -4.48 1.89
N LYS A 81 23.94 -5.56 2.64
CA LYS A 81 22.99 -6.68 2.72
C LYS A 81 21.64 -6.30 3.29
N MET A 82 21.56 -5.20 4.04
CA MET A 82 20.29 -4.73 4.64
C MET A 82 19.49 -3.83 3.71
N GLY A 83 19.99 -3.56 2.50
CA GLY A 83 19.33 -2.63 1.58
C GLY A 83 17.91 -3.04 1.21
N ILE A 84 17.70 -4.33 0.90
CA ILE A 84 16.37 -4.83 0.55
C ILE A 84 15.42 -4.74 1.75
N PHE A 85 15.92 -5.07 2.95
CA PHE A 85 15.13 -4.95 4.17
C PHE A 85 14.69 -3.50 4.41
N TYR A 86 15.60 -2.55 4.25
CA TYR A 86 15.29 -1.12 4.42
C TYR A 86 14.33 -0.60 3.35
N TYR A 87 14.44 -1.11 2.13
CA TYR A 87 13.48 -0.77 1.07
C TYR A 87 12.07 -1.23 1.44
N LEU A 88 11.93 -2.47 1.91
CA LEU A 88 10.64 -3.00 2.35
C LEU A 88 10.09 -2.21 3.54
N LEU A 89 10.96 -1.84 4.50
CA LEU A 89 10.55 -1.01 5.62
C LEU A 89 10.05 0.36 5.16
N LEU A 90 10.70 0.95 4.18
CA LEU A 90 10.27 2.24 3.62
C LEU A 90 8.86 2.13 3.01
N TYR A 91 8.63 1.09 2.21
CA TYR A 91 7.32 0.89 1.57
C TYR A 91 6.23 0.63 2.61
N ILE A 92 6.46 -0.32 3.52
CA ILE A 92 5.51 -0.67 4.58
C ILE A 92 5.28 0.51 5.52
N GLY A 93 6.36 1.17 5.93
CA GLY A 93 6.28 2.34 6.81
C GLY A 93 5.50 3.48 6.16
N GLY A 94 5.72 3.71 4.86
CA GLY A 94 4.96 4.72 4.12
C GLY A 94 3.47 4.43 4.12
N ALA A 95 3.08 3.16 3.95
CA ALA A 95 1.69 2.76 4.00
C ALA A 95 1.06 3.04 5.37
N VAL A 96 1.75 2.62 6.44
CA VAL A 96 1.24 2.79 7.81
C VAL A 96 1.19 4.26 8.19
N PHE A 97 2.28 5.01 8.00
CA PHE A 97 2.33 6.41 8.37
C PHE A 97 1.35 7.27 7.58
N ALA A 98 1.12 6.94 6.31
CA ALA A 98 0.14 7.67 5.49
C ALA A 98 -1.29 7.48 6.00
N SER A 99 -1.58 6.38 6.69
CA SER A 99 -2.91 6.09 7.20
C SER A 99 -3.17 6.67 8.60
N LEU A 100 -2.13 7.04 9.37
CA LEU A 100 -2.29 7.48 10.76
C LEU A 100 -3.18 8.72 10.91
N PRO A 101 -3.06 9.79 10.08
CA PRO A 101 -3.96 10.94 10.22
C PRO A 101 -5.42 10.57 10.07
N SER A 102 -5.75 9.69 9.10
CA SER A 102 -7.12 9.23 8.91
C SER A 102 -7.61 8.37 10.06
N LEU A 103 -6.71 7.57 10.65
CA LEU A 103 -7.04 6.76 11.81
C LEU A 103 -7.49 7.65 12.98
N LYS A 104 -6.76 8.73 13.21
CA LYS A 104 -7.10 9.69 14.26
C LYS A 104 -8.38 10.47 13.96
N LYS A 105 -8.53 10.92 12.71
CA LYS A 105 -9.63 11.81 12.31
C LYS A 105 -10.96 11.05 12.16
N HIS A 106 -10.91 9.83 11.63
CA HIS A 106 -12.12 9.10 11.24
C HIS A 106 -12.33 7.80 12.03
N GLY A 107 -11.63 7.61 13.14
CA GLY A 107 -11.70 6.39 13.93
C GLY A 107 -13.07 6.05 14.48
N ASN A 108 -13.94 7.05 14.64
CA ASN A 108 -15.30 6.86 15.16
C ASN A 108 -16.37 6.93 14.06
N ASN A 109 -15.98 6.97 12.80
CA ASN A 109 -16.91 7.06 11.67
C ASN A 109 -16.93 5.73 10.90
N PRO A 110 -17.97 4.88 11.11
CA PRO A 110 -18.04 3.58 10.43
C PRO A 110 -18.27 3.69 8.92
N SER A 111 -18.68 4.87 8.43
CA SER A 111 -18.92 5.09 6.99
C SER A 111 -17.68 5.48 6.20
N TYR A 112 -16.59 5.88 6.88
CA TYR A 112 -15.39 6.32 6.19
C TYR A 112 -14.53 5.13 5.79
N SER A 113 -14.07 5.15 4.54
CA SER A 113 -13.05 4.19 4.08
C SER A 113 -12.15 4.84 3.04
N ALA A 114 -10.95 4.30 2.90
CA ALA A 114 -9.97 4.79 1.94
C ALA A 114 -9.20 3.61 1.35
N ILE A 115 -8.56 3.84 0.21
CA ILE A 115 -7.77 2.83 -0.48
C ILE A 115 -6.58 3.48 -1.17
N GLY A 116 -5.63 2.65 -1.59
CA GLY A 116 -4.59 3.02 -2.53
C GLY A 116 -3.19 3.01 -1.96
N ALA A 117 -2.25 2.83 -2.87
CA ALA A 117 -0.82 2.75 -2.56
C ALA A 117 -0.11 4.10 -2.59
N SER A 118 -0.83 5.20 -2.89
CA SER A 118 -0.18 6.49 -3.16
C SER A 118 0.72 6.97 -2.02
N GLY A 119 0.32 6.74 -0.76
CA GLY A 119 1.15 7.11 0.39
C GLY A 119 2.45 6.33 0.45
N ALA A 120 2.40 5.01 0.24
CA ALA A 120 3.57 4.15 0.23
C ALA A 120 4.47 4.43 -0.98
N VAL A 121 3.87 4.65 -2.16
CA VAL A 121 4.60 4.96 -3.40
C VAL A 121 5.32 6.30 -3.27
N ALA A 122 4.67 7.30 -2.69
CA ALA A 122 5.29 8.61 -2.49
C ALA A 122 6.47 8.57 -1.52
N ALA A 123 6.50 7.61 -0.59
CA ALA A 123 7.61 7.43 0.34
C ALA A 123 8.87 6.92 -0.37
N VAL A 124 8.71 6.19 -1.47
CA VAL A 124 9.82 5.71 -2.28
C VAL A 124 10.35 6.83 -3.16
#